data_46097b6bb667038b88c8d0c467204210
#
_entry.id   46097b6bb667038b88c8d0c467204210
#
_cell.length_a   1.000
_cell.length_b   1.000
_cell.length_c   1.000
_cell.angle_alpha   90.00
_cell.angle_beta   90.00
_cell.angle_gamma   90.00
#
_symmetry.space_group_name_H-M   'P 1'
#
loop_
_entity.id
_entity.type
_entity.pdbx_description
1 polymer ?
#
loop_
_entity_poly.entity_id
_entity_poly.type
_entity_poly.pdbx_seq_one_letter_code
_entity_poly.pdbx_strand_id
1 'polypeptide(L)'
;MKAVLITPEKKLELREVTAPENKPGFIVIDVCAAGVNRADLLQVDGNYPPPEGWPEWPGLECSGIVASAPGSSRFRPGDRVCALLGGGGYAEQVTVPEELVMPIPENISLVEAAAIPEVFATAMLNLSVVGDLRPGQTLFMQAGASGLGLAVIQLAKKMGAKVVTTVSSDEKAKAVKAAGADVVDRKSVV
;
A
#
# COMPACT_ATOMS: atom_id res chain seq x y z
N MET A 1 13.62 0.46 19.49
CA MET A 1 13.70 0.30 18.02
C MET A 1 13.83 1.63 17.33
N LYS A 2 14.25 1.64 16.06
CA LYS A 2 14.34 2.88 15.28
C LYS A 2 13.05 3.08 14.47
N ALA A 3 12.63 4.36 14.34
CA ALA A 3 11.54 4.78 13.48
C ALA A 3 11.85 6.15 12.86
N VAL A 4 11.19 6.46 11.74
CA VAL A 4 11.34 7.75 11.04
C VAL A 4 10.24 8.69 11.51
N LEU A 5 10.57 9.67 12.33
CA LEU A 5 9.62 10.63 12.88
C LEU A 5 9.56 11.91 12.06
N ILE A 6 8.41 12.59 12.13
CA ILE A 6 8.22 13.93 11.56
C ILE A 6 8.60 14.96 12.63
N THR A 7 9.53 15.85 12.32
CA THR A 7 9.91 16.95 13.23
C THR A 7 8.93 18.13 13.12
N PRO A 8 8.93 19.06 14.11
CA PRO A 8 8.14 20.29 14.02
C PRO A 8 8.43 21.12 12.75
N GLU A 9 9.65 21.01 12.20
CA GLU A 9 10.08 21.65 10.97
C GLU A 9 9.67 20.87 9.71
N LYS A 10 8.81 19.86 9.84
CA LYS A 10 8.33 18.98 8.75
C LYS A 10 9.44 18.23 8.03
N LYS A 11 10.46 17.79 8.77
CA LYS A 11 11.54 16.94 8.28
C LYS A 11 11.38 15.53 8.81
N LEU A 12 11.91 14.57 8.07
CA LEU A 12 11.98 13.17 8.48
C LEU A 12 13.31 12.91 9.18
N GLU A 13 13.26 12.39 10.41
CA GLU A 13 14.43 12.03 11.20
C GLU A 13 14.33 10.63 11.74
N LEU A 14 15.41 9.86 11.62
CA LEU A 14 15.53 8.54 12.25
C LEU A 14 15.79 8.72 13.76
N ARG A 15 14.91 8.19 14.60
CA ARG A 15 15.01 8.27 16.05
C ARG A 15 14.72 6.94 16.73
N GLU A 16 15.21 6.81 17.95
CA GLU A 16 14.87 5.71 18.86
C GLU A 16 13.47 5.94 19.44
N VAL A 17 12.63 4.90 19.39
CA VAL A 17 11.29 4.86 19.97
C VAL A 17 11.08 3.56 20.73
N THR A 18 10.11 3.52 21.63
CA THR A 18 9.71 2.28 22.30
C THR A 18 9.19 1.27 21.26
N ALA A 19 9.63 0.02 21.37
CA ALA A 19 9.11 -1.04 20.54
C ALA A 19 7.61 -1.27 20.82
N PRO A 20 6.82 -1.66 19.82
CA PRO A 20 5.39 -1.89 20.00
C PRO A 20 5.14 -3.08 20.93
N GLU A 21 4.11 -2.96 21.76
CA GLU A 21 3.68 -4.04 22.63
C GLU A 21 2.80 -5.05 21.89
N ASN A 22 2.89 -6.31 22.32
CA ASN A 22 1.99 -7.36 21.86
C ASN A 22 0.58 -7.10 22.44
N LYS A 23 -0.43 -7.07 21.58
CA LYS A 23 -1.84 -6.88 21.95
C LYS A 23 -2.68 -8.05 21.46
N PRO A 24 -3.73 -8.48 22.21
CA PRO A 24 -4.65 -9.48 21.71
C PRO A 24 -5.25 -9.10 20.35
N GLY A 25 -5.27 -10.01 19.40
CA GLY A 25 -5.77 -9.78 18.04
C GLY A 25 -4.79 -9.03 17.09
N PHE A 26 -3.58 -8.72 17.56
CA PHE A 26 -2.58 -8.00 16.77
C PHE A 26 -1.39 -8.91 16.44
N ILE A 27 -0.78 -8.62 15.31
CA ILE A 27 0.46 -9.25 14.83
C ILE A 27 1.59 -8.23 14.98
N VAL A 28 2.74 -8.67 15.48
CA VAL A 28 3.99 -7.89 15.44
C VAL A 28 4.80 -8.36 14.24
N ILE A 29 5.20 -7.43 13.39
CA ILE A 29 5.97 -7.70 12.16
C ILE A 29 7.34 -7.02 12.30
N ASP A 30 8.42 -7.77 12.10
CA ASP A 30 9.75 -7.24 11.83
C ASP A 30 9.75 -6.73 10.39
N VAL A 31 9.83 -5.42 10.21
CA VAL A 31 9.68 -4.77 8.90
C VAL A 31 10.95 -4.94 8.08
N CYS A 32 10.81 -5.49 6.89
CA CYS A 32 11.89 -5.62 5.91
C CYS A 32 11.85 -4.54 4.84
N ALA A 33 10.65 -4.07 4.49
CA ALA A 33 10.44 -3.00 3.54
C ALA A 33 9.11 -2.28 3.82
N ALA A 34 9.03 -1.01 3.47
CA ALA A 34 7.81 -0.19 3.53
C ALA A 34 7.57 0.47 2.19
N GLY A 35 6.31 0.55 1.77
CA GLY A 35 5.91 1.29 0.58
C GLY A 35 5.93 2.80 0.83
N VAL A 36 6.17 3.58 -0.22
CA VAL A 36 6.13 5.05 -0.17
C VAL A 36 4.90 5.54 -0.93
N ASN A 37 4.05 6.25 -0.24
CA ASN A 37 2.76 6.71 -0.75
C ASN A 37 2.64 8.24 -0.76
N ARG A 38 1.77 8.77 -1.61
CA ARG A 38 1.50 10.22 -1.64
C ARG A 38 0.99 10.75 -0.30
N ALA A 39 0.25 9.94 0.43
CA ALA A 39 -0.29 10.29 1.74
C ALA A 39 0.80 10.50 2.80
N ASP A 40 1.95 9.82 2.71
CA ASP A 40 3.09 10.05 3.61
C ASP A 40 3.60 11.50 3.49
N LEU A 41 3.64 12.05 2.27
CA LEU A 41 4.02 13.45 2.05
C LEU A 41 2.98 14.42 2.63
N LEU A 42 1.69 14.08 2.52
CA LEU A 42 0.62 14.87 3.13
C LEU A 42 0.67 14.81 4.66
N GLN A 43 1.08 13.67 5.23
CA GLN A 43 1.26 13.51 6.67
C GLN A 43 2.43 14.40 7.16
N VAL A 44 3.54 14.44 6.44
CA VAL A 44 4.66 15.35 6.73
C VAL A 44 4.21 16.81 6.73
N ASP A 45 3.33 17.18 5.79
CA ASP A 45 2.75 18.52 5.71
C ASP A 45 1.66 18.81 6.75
N GLY A 46 1.23 17.80 7.54
CA GLY A 46 0.19 17.92 8.57
C GLY A 46 -1.24 17.85 7.98
N ASN A 47 -1.39 17.45 6.72
CA ASN A 47 -2.68 17.37 6.03
C ASN A 47 -3.28 15.95 5.95
N TYR A 48 -2.63 14.98 6.57
CA TYR A 48 -3.07 13.59 6.64
C TYR A 48 -2.70 12.99 7.99
N PRO A 49 -3.43 13.31 9.07
CA PRO A 49 -3.14 12.75 10.39
C PRO A 49 -3.45 11.25 10.42
N PRO A 50 -2.64 10.45 11.13
CA PRO A 50 -2.95 9.04 11.30
C PRO A 50 -4.28 8.86 12.04
N PRO A 51 -5.02 7.76 11.81
CA PRO A 51 -6.19 7.42 12.58
C PRO A 51 -5.85 7.23 14.08
N GLU A 52 -6.84 7.40 14.94
CA GLU A 52 -6.67 7.18 16.38
C GLU A 52 -6.13 5.77 16.68
N GLY A 53 -5.15 5.70 17.56
CA GLY A 53 -4.51 4.43 17.96
C GLY A 53 -3.36 3.96 17.08
N TRP A 54 -3.08 4.66 15.98
CA TRP A 54 -1.90 4.40 15.15
C TRP A 54 -0.73 5.32 15.50
N PRO A 55 0.52 4.91 15.24
CA PRO A 55 1.68 5.77 15.45
C PRO A 55 1.61 7.06 14.62
N GLU A 56 2.20 8.14 15.17
CA GLU A 56 2.23 9.44 14.49
C GLU A 56 3.25 9.53 13.34
N TRP A 57 4.18 8.56 13.25
CA TRP A 57 5.14 8.53 12.15
C TRP A 57 4.61 7.81 10.91
N PRO A 58 5.13 8.13 9.69
CA PRO A 58 4.58 7.66 8.43
C PRO A 58 4.76 6.17 8.15
N GLY A 59 4.21 5.75 7.04
CA GLY A 59 4.26 4.40 6.49
C GLY A 59 2.92 3.70 6.56
N LEU A 60 2.19 3.72 5.44
CA LEU A 60 0.83 3.17 5.33
C LEU A 60 0.81 1.69 4.93
N GLU A 61 1.97 1.13 4.62
CA GLU A 61 2.10 -0.27 4.25
C GLU A 61 3.51 -0.78 4.51
N CYS A 62 3.62 -2.07 4.78
CA CYS A 62 4.90 -2.73 4.93
C CYS A 62 4.85 -4.19 4.50
N SER A 63 6.03 -4.78 4.41
CA SER A 63 6.24 -6.21 4.37
C SER A 63 7.32 -6.62 5.35
N GLY A 64 7.28 -7.85 5.80
CA GLY A 64 8.26 -8.35 6.75
C GLY A 64 7.99 -9.78 7.18
N ILE A 65 8.55 -10.10 8.33
CA ILE A 65 8.44 -11.41 8.97
C ILE A 65 7.64 -11.26 10.25
N VAL A 66 6.70 -12.15 10.50
CA VAL A 66 5.97 -12.19 11.75
C VAL A 66 6.94 -12.47 12.91
N ALA A 67 7.09 -11.50 13.79
CA ALA A 67 7.90 -11.65 15.02
C ALA A 67 7.08 -12.31 16.14
N SER A 68 5.79 -11.93 16.24
CA SER A 68 4.87 -12.46 17.25
C SER A 68 3.43 -12.43 16.75
N ALA A 69 2.67 -13.46 17.12
CA ALA A 69 1.24 -13.56 16.83
C ALA A 69 0.50 -14.21 18.02
N PRO A 70 -0.81 -13.92 18.23
CA PRO A 70 -1.62 -14.64 19.21
C PRO A 70 -1.71 -16.13 18.90
N GLY A 71 -1.87 -16.98 19.92
CA GLY A 71 -1.95 -18.44 19.73
C GLY A 71 -3.14 -18.91 18.87
N SER A 72 -4.20 -18.08 18.77
CA SER A 72 -5.36 -18.32 17.90
C SER A 72 -5.21 -17.76 16.48
N SER A 73 -4.10 -17.07 16.18
CA SER A 73 -3.85 -16.46 14.88
C SER A 73 -3.66 -17.51 13.79
N ARG A 74 -4.07 -17.15 12.56
CA ARG A 74 -3.72 -17.88 11.34
C ARG A 74 -2.25 -17.73 10.95
N PHE A 75 -1.54 -16.74 11.51
CA PHE A 75 -0.13 -16.49 11.28
C PHE A 75 0.72 -17.02 12.42
N ARG A 76 1.98 -17.33 12.13
CA ARG A 76 2.98 -17.82 13.08
C ARG A 76 4.26 -17.02 12.96
N PRO A 77 5.07 -16.91 14.04
CA PRO A 77 6.42 -16.37 13.95
C PRO A 77 7.23 -17.04 12.82
N GLY A 78 7.85 -16.21 11.98
CA GLY A 78 8.58 -16.65 10.79
C GLY A 78 7.80 -16.55 9.47
N ASP A 79 6.49 -16.35 9.49
CA ASP A 79 5.69 -16.18 8.28
C ASP A 79 6.05 -14.89 7.55
N ARG A 80 6.08 -14.96 6.22
CA ARG A 80 6.28 -13.81 5.33
C ARG A 80 4.95 -13.12 5.08
N VAL A 81 4.86 -11.84 5.47
CA VAL A 81 3.60 -11.09 5.42
C VAL A 81 3.80 -9.68 4.89
N CYS A 82 2.74 -9.11 4.32
CA CYS A 82 2.58 -7.68 4.11
C CYS A 82 1.32 -7.19 4.80
N ALA A 83 1.25 -5.90 5.10
CA ALA A 83 0.15 -5.34 5.86
C ALA A 83 -0.21 -3.93 5.41
N LEU A 84 -1.51 -3.63 5.44
CA LEU A 84 -2.04 -2.28 5.34
C LEU A 84 -2.03 -1.64 6.73
N LEU A 85 -1.57 -0.41 6.83
CA LEU A 85 -1.37 0.30 8.09
C LEU A 85 -2.09 1.65 8.07
N GLY A 86 -2.48 2.12 9.24
CA GLY A 86 -2.93 3.51 9.41
C GLY A 86 -1.78 4.49 9.66
N GLY A 87 -0.56 3.99 9.79
CA GLY A 87 0.69 4.70 10.06
C GLY A 87 1.70 3.76 10.68
N GLY A 88 2.93 4.21 10.87
CA GLY A 88 3.94 3.47 11.62
C GLY A 88 4.85 2.55 10.80
N GLY A 89 4.64 2.39 9.51
CA GLY A 89 5.42 1.47 8.65
C GLY A 89 6.89 1.85 8.48
N TYR A 90 7.26 3.10 8.72
CA TYR A 90 8.67 3.54 8.64
C TYR A 90 9.38 3.30 9.98
N ALA A 91 9.39 2.05 10.42
CA ALA A 91 10.02 1.59 11.66
C ALA A 91 10.57 0.18 11.49
N GLU A 92 11.41 -0.26 12.44
CA GLU A 92 11.96 -1.63 12.44
C GLU A 92 10.87 -2.68 12.75
N GLN A 93 9.85 -2.30 13.53
CA GLN A 93 8.71 -3.16 13.86
C GLN A 93 7.40 -2.39 13.81
N VAL A 94 6.33 -3.09 13.48
CA VAL A 94 4.94 -2.58 13.57
C VAL A 94 4.05 -3.57 14.30
N THR A 95 3.02 -3.05 14.98
CA THR A 95 1.91 -3.84 15.50
C THR A 95 0.67 -3.51 14.71
N VAL A 96 0.02 -4.51 14.15
CA VAL A 96 -1.09 -4.35 13.22
C VAL A 96 -2.20 -5.35 13.51
N PRO A 97 -3.51 -4.98 13.41
CA PRO A 97 -4.61 -5.93 13.50
C PRO A 97 -4.45 -7.07 12.49
N GLU A 98 -4.71 -8.30 12.91
CA GLU A 98 -4.54 -9.49 12.06
C GLU A 98 -5.31 -9.40 10.74
N GLU A 99 -6.47 -8.75 10.74
CA GLU A 99 -7.35 -8.57 9.59
C GLU A 99 -6.69 -7.78 8.44
N LEU A 100 -5.72 -6.94 8.77
CA LEU A 100 -4.98 -6.11 7.81
C LEU A 100 -3.69 -6.79 7.31
N VAL A 101 -3.41 -8.02 7.79
CA VAL A 101 -2.21 -8.78 7.41
C VAL A 101 -2.53 -9.78 6.31
N MET A 102 -1.68 -9.85 5.30
CA MET A 102 -1.79 -10.75 4.15
C MET A 102 -0.54 -11.61 4.02
N PRO A 103 -0.69 -12.92 3.71
CA PRO A 103 0.47 -13.78 3.42
C PRO A 103 1.07 -13.38 2.07
N ILE A 104 2.40 -13.46 1.97
CA ILE A 104 3.13 -13.19 0.72
C ILE A 104 3.37 -14.50 -0.01
N PRO A 105 2.95 -14.65 -1.27
CA PRO A 105 3.29 -15.80 -2.11
C PRO A 105 4.80 -15.99 -2.25
N GLU A 106 5.26 -17.23 -2.44
CA GLU A 106 6.69 -17.56 -2.52
C GLU A 106 7.43 -16.85 -3.66
N ASN A 107 6.73 -16.59 -4.76
CA ASN A 107 7.28 -15.96 -5.96
C ASN A 107 7.35 -14.43 -5.91
N ILE A 108 6.94 -13.80 -4.79
CA ILE A 108 7.02 -12.35 -4.58
C ILE A 108 8.06 -12.09 -3.48
N SER A 109 9.01 -11.21 -3.73
CA SER A 109 9.98 -10.79 -2.72
C SER A 109 9.34 -9.90 -1.65
N LEU A 110 9.99 -9.78 -0.48
CA LEU A 110 9.52 -8.86 0.57
C LEU A 110 9.47 -7.41 0.08
N VAL A 111 10.45 -6.99 -0.72
CA VAL A 111 10.50 -5.63 -1.26
C VAL A 111 9.32 -5.35 -2.20
N GLU A 112 9.01 -6.27 -3.11
CA GLU A 112 7.85 -6.13 -4.01
C GLU A 112 6.53 -6.14 -3.22
N ALA A 113 6.42 -7.01 -2.22
CA ALA A 113 5.21 -7.15 -1.41
C ALA A 113 4.90 -5.89 -0.58
N ALA A 114 5.92 -5.09 -0.23
CA ALA A 114 5.72 -3.85 0.53
C ALA A 114 4.90 -2.79 -0.22
N ALA A 115 4.81 -2.86 -1.56
CA ALA A 115 4.07 -1.91 -2.39
C ALA A 115 2.68 -2.44 -2.82
N ILE A 116 2.20 -3.53 -2.21
CA ILE A 116 0.92 -4.15 -2.58
C ILE A 116 -0.25 -3.63 -1.73
N PRO A 117 -0.17 -3.56 -0.38
CA PRO A 117 -1.35 -3.38 0.46
C PRO A 117 -2.15 -2.13 0.15
N GLU A 118 -1.53 -0.96 0.08
CA GLU A 118 -2.20 0.33 -0.07
C GLU A 118 -2.90 0.46 -1.43
N VAL A 119 -2.16 0.29 -2.51
CA VAL A 119 -2.70 0.55 -3.85
C VAL A 119 -3.66 -0.54 -4.32
N PHE A 120 -3.41 -1.82 -3.98
CA PHE A 120 -4.31 -2.89 -4.40
C PHE A 120 -5.58 -2.96 -3.55
N ALA A 121 -5.53 -2.66 -2.23
CA ALA A 121 -6.74 -2.53 -1.41
C ALA A 121 -7.61 -1.36 -1.89
N THR A 122 -7.00 -0.20 -2.14
CA THR A 122 -7.69 0.97 -2.70
C THR A 122 -8.30 0.66 -4.07
N ALA A 123 -7.54 0.01 -4.96
CA ALA A 123 -8.04 -0.37 -6.28
C ALA A 123 -9.21 -1.36 -6.17
N MET A 124 -9.10 -2.40 -5.33
CA MET A 124 -10.15 -3.41 -5.15
C MET A 124 -11.43 -2.81 -4.56
N LEU A 125 -11.30 -1.96 -3.55
CA LEU A 125 -12.44 -1.23 -2.97
C LEU A 125 -13.18 -0.43 -4.05
N ASN A 126 -12.44 0.37 -4.83
CA ASN A 126 -13.05 1.20 -5.86
C ASN A 126 -13.66 0.41 -7.02
N LEU A 127 -13.00 -0.65 -7.47
CA LEU A 127 -13.49 -1.45 -8.60
C LEU A 127 -14.68 -2.34 -8.21
N SER A 128 -14.58 -3.03 -7.08
CA SER A 128 -15.55 -4.07 -6.71
C SER A 128 -16.70 -3.57 -5.85
N VAL A 129 -16.39 -2.72 -4.83
CA VAL A 129 -17.40 -2.31 -3.84
C VAL A 129 -18.11 -1.04 -4.27
N VAL A 130 -17.35 -0.01 -4.68
CA VAL A 130 -17.91 1.29 -5.04
C VAL A 130 -18.40 1.30 -6.48
N GLY A 131 -17.58 0.81 -7.42
CA GLY A 131 -17.83 0.86 -8.85
C GLY A 131 -18.60 -0.33 -9.42
N ASP A 132 -18.73 -1.41 -8.66
CA ASP A 132 -19.37 -2.67 -9.09
C ASP A 132 -18.97 -3.11 -10.51
N LEU A 133 -17.67 -3.05 -10.80
CA LEU A 133 -17.13 -3.34 -12.14
C LEU A 133 -17.39 -4.80 -12.49
N ARG A 134 -18.03 -5.01 -13.66
CA ARG A 134 -18.38 -6.34 -14.16
C ARG A 134 -17.59 -6.70 -15.42
N PRO A 135 -17.40 -8.00 -15.70
CA PRO A 135 -16.78 -8.45 -16.95
C PRO A 135 -17.47 -7.85 -18.18
N GLY A 136 -16.67 -7.46 -19.17
CA GLY A 136 -17.16 -6.85 -20.42
C GLY A 136 -17.42 -5.35 -20.36
N GLN A 137 -17.44 -4.73 -19.19
CA GLN A 137 -17.57 -3.29 -19.05
C GLN A 137 -16.27 -2.55 -19.42
N THR A 138 -16.39 -1.25 -19.62
CA THR A 138 -15.25 -0.36 -19.88
C THR A 138 -15.02 0.54 -18.68
N LEU A 139 -13.84 0.43 -18.08
CA LEU A 139 -13.34 1.34 -17.05
C LEU A 139 -12.63 2.51 -17.71
N PHE A 140 -13.03 3.73 -17.39
CA PHE A 140 -12.26 4.93 -17.68
C PHE A 140 -11.61 5.47 -16.40
N MET A 141 -10.30 5.76 -16.48
CA MET A 141 -9.60 6.38 -15.36
C MET A 141 -8.57 7.39 -15.84
N GLN A 142 -8.32 8.40 -15.02
CA GLN A 142 -7.23 9.36 -15.22
C GLN A 142 -5.96 8.90 -14.50
N ALA A 143 -4.81 9.46 -14.92
CA ALA A 143 -3.52 9.22 -14.28
C ALA A 143 -3.13 7.72 -14.17
N GLY A 144 -3.34 6.95 -15.24
CA GLY A 144 -3.11 5.50 -15.25
C GLY A 144 -1.70 5.04 -14.89
N ALA A 145 -0.70 5.90 -15.04
CA ALA A 145 0.69 5.59 -14.68
C ALA A 145 1.05 5.93 -13.22
N SER A 146 0.07 6.29 -12.38
CA SER A 146 0.28 6.35 -10.92
C SER A 146 0.38 4.94 -10.32
N GLY A 147 0.90 4.81 -9.10
CA GLY A 147 0.92 3.53 -8.38
C GLY A 147 -0.46 2.88 -8.33
N LEU A 148 -1.48 3.64 -7.88
CA LEU A 148 -2.88 3.20 -7.90
C LEU A 148 -3.36 2.87 -9.32
N GLY A 149 -3.00 3.69 -10.32
CA GLY A 149 -3.40 3.47 -11.70
C GLY A 149 -2.91 2.14 -12.26
N LEU A 150 -1.66 1.79 -12.02
CA LEU A 150 -1.09 0.51 -12.43
C LEU A 150 -1.75 -0.69 -11.73
N ALA A 151 -2.09 -0.58 -10.45
CA ALA A 151 -2.84 -1.61 -9.73
C ALA A 151 -4.26 -1.77 -10.29
N VAL A 152 -4.97 -0.65 -10.53
CA VAL A 152 -6.32 -0.62 -11.12
C VAL A 152 -6.33 -1.28 -12.50
N ILE A 153 -5.37 -0.96 -13.38
CA ILE A 153 -5.29 -1.57 -14.72
C ILE A 153 -5.19 -3.10 -14.60
N GLN A 154 -4.25 -3.60 -13.79
CA GLN A 154 -4.02 -5.03 -13.60
C GLN A 154 -5.27 -5.75 -13.08
N LEU A 155 -5.91 -5.20 -12.03
CA LEU A 155 -7.13 -5.77 -11.44
C LEU A 155 -8.30 -5.73 -12.43
N ALA A 156 -8.57 -4.60 -13.07
CA ALA A 156 -9.66 -4.47 -14.03
C ALA A 156 -9.51 -5.45 -15.20
N LYS A 157 -8.28 -5.65 -15.70
CA LYS A 157 -8.02 -6.66 -16.73
C LYS A 157 -8.28 -8.08 -16.23
N LYS A 158 -7.90 -8.40 -15.00
CA LYS A 158 -8.21 -9.69 -14.36
C LYS A 158 -9.72 -9.90 -14.17
N MET A 159 -10.47 -8.82 -13.93
CA MET A 159 -11.94 -8.83 -13.83
C MET A 159 -12.64 -8.90 -15.21
N GLY A 160 -11.89 -8.94 -16.32
CA GLY A 160 -12.44 -9.03 -17.67
C GLY A 160 -12.98 -7.71 -18.24
N ALA A 161 -12.57 -6.57 -17.70
CA ALA A 161 -12.97 -5.26 -18.18
C ALA A 161 -12.02 -4.74 -19.27
N LYS A 162 -12.51 -3.79 -20.10
CA LYS A 162 -11.68 -2.92 -20.92
C LYS A 162 -11.20 -1.74 -20.09
N VAL A 163 -9.94 -1.30 -20.30
CA VAL A 163 -9.37 -0.17 -19.59
C VAL A 163 -8.97 0.93 -20.54
N VAL A 164 -9.54 2.10 -20.33
CA VAL A 164 -9.23 3.36 -21.00
C VAL A 164 -8.59 4.31 -19.98
N THR A 165 -7.42 4.85 -20.30
CA THR A 165 -6.72 5.73 -19.35
C THR A 165 -6.05 6.92 -20.00
N THR A 166 -5.82 7.99 -19.22
CA THR A 166 -5.05 9.14 -19.66
C THR A 166 -3.69 9.20 -18.99
N VAL A 167 -2.69 9.71 -19.70
CA VAL A 167 -1.33 9.89 -19.19
C VAL A 167 -0.72 11.19 -19.72
N SER A 168 0.35 11.69 -19.07
CA SER A 168 1.00 12.96 -19.41
C SER A 168 2.25 12.84 -20.28
N SER A 169 2.75 11.62 -20.57
CA SER A 169 3.96 11.42 -21.39
C SER A 169 3.92 10.10 -22.17
N ASP A 170 4.76 10.00 -23.21
CA ASP A 170 4.90 8.78 -24.02
C ASP A 170 5.52 7.63 -23.22
N GLU A 171 6.42 7.92 -22.29
CA GLU A 171 6.99 6.93 -21.39
C GLU A 171 5.90 6.30 -20.51
N LYS A 172 5.05 7.14 -19.91
CA LYS A 172 3.89 6.69 -19.12
C LYS A 172 2.89 5.92 -19.98
N ALA A 173 2.70 6.31 -21.24
CA ALA A 173 1.84 5.56 -22.15
C ALA A 173 2.36 4.14 -22.43
N LYS A 174 3.68 3.97 -22.56
CA LYS A 174 4.31 2.65 -22.69
C LYS A 174 4.09 1.80 -21.42
N ALA A 175 4.28 2.39 -20.25
CA ALA A 175 4.11 1.68 -18.98
C ALA A 175 2.68 1.18 -18.77
N VAL A 176 1.66 2.01 -19.02
CA VAL A 176 0.25 1.60 -18.84
C VAL A 176 -0.20 0.59 -19.89
N LYS A 177 0.34 0.66 -21.12
CA LYS A 177 0.10 -0.38 -22.15
C LYS A 177 0.70 -1.72 -21.74
N ALA A 178 1.93 -1.70 -21.21
CA ALA A 178 2.57 -2.91 -20.70
C ALA A 178 1.79 -3.52 -19.51
N ALA A 179 1.14 -2.69 -18.68
CA ALA A 179 0.27 -3.13 -17.60
C ALA A 179 -1.09 -3.68 -18.09
N GLY A 180 -1.45 -3.49 -19.37
CA GLY A 180 -2.64 -4.06 -19.98
C GLY A 180 -3.76 -3.06 -20.35
N ALA A 181 -3.50 -1.75 -20.31
CA ALA A 181 -4.49 -0.76 -20.75
C ALA A 181 -4.81 -0.92 -22.25
N ASP A 182 -6.11 -0.98 -22.59
CA ASP A 182 -6.58 -1.20 -23.97
C ASP A 182 -6.50 0.10 -24.80
N VAL A 183 -6.85 1.23 -24.20
CA VAL A 183 -6.78 2.55 -24.85
C VAL A 183 -6.06 3.52 -23.93
N VAL A 184 -5.10 4.23 -24.50
CA VAL A 184 -4.32 5.23 -23.77
C VAL A 184 -4.40 6.55 -24.53
N ASP A 185 -4.96 7.57 -23.88
CA ASP A 185 -5.00 8.92 -24.39
C ASP A 185 -3.90 9.76 -23.73
N ARG A 186 -3.08 10.38 -24.56
CA ARG A 186 -2.07 11.34 -24.12
C ARG A 186 -2.68 12.73 -24.18
N LYS A 187 -3.45 13.13 -23.15
CA LYS A 187 -3.83 14.53 -22.99
C LYS A 187 -2.82 15.27 -22.16
N SER A 188 -2.42 16.44 -22.65
CA SER A 188 -1.80 17.44 -21.79
C SER A 188 -2.79 17.77 -20.68
N VAL A 189 -2.40 17.49 -19.46
CA VAL A 189 -3.10 18.04 -18.29
C VAL A 189 -2.90 19.55 -18.37
N VAL A 190 -3.99 20.26 -18.62
CA VAL A 190 -4.00 21.73 -18.52
C VAL A 190 -3.93 22.09 -17.05
#